data_936969a3a6ac2f737e08ed80051302a2
#
_entry.id   936969a3a6ac2f737e08ed80051302a2
#
_cell.length_a   1.000
_cell.length_b   1.000
_cell.length_c   1.000
_cell.angle_alpha   90.00
_cell.angle_beta   90.00
_cell.angle_gamma   90.00
#
_symmetry.space_group_name_H-M   'P 1'
#
loop_
_entity.id
_entity.type
_entity.pdbx_description
1 polymer ?
#
loop_
_entity_poly.entity_id
_entity_poly.type
_entity_poly.pdbx_seq_one_letter_code
_entity_poly.pdbx_strand_id
1 'polypeptide(L)'
;MNREILFKAKRLSDGEWVEGNIVNVPADADFMPGAYILPRLVSARADPPTKGIMLGGFFEVDPSTVCQYINVDTREECCTGFESHKIFTGDMLGEWGEDEDGNECICILGIVTYWESEGRYVLTDKDGLCNDWTLEDEAQPVNWPKLIHCGSIHDGEGGQCEEG
;
A
#
# COMPACT_ATOMS: atom_id res chain seq x y z
N MET A 1 -11.62 18.76 2.73
CA MET A 1 -10.98 17.66 1.99
C MET A 1 -11.43 16.36 2.62
N ASN A 2 -11.98 15.45 1.82
CA ASN A 2 -12.39 14.13 2.33
C ASN A 2 -11.21 13.17 2.09
N ARG A 3 -10.38 12.97 3.10
CA ARG A 3 -9.25 12.03 3.03
C ARG A 3 -9.80 10.61 3.16
N GLU A 4 -9.52 9.76 2.20
CA GLU A 4 -9.91 8.35 2.26
C GLU A 4 -8.96 7.61 3.23
N ILE A 5 -9.53 6.92 4.21
CA ILE A 5 -8.77 6.02 5.09
C ILE A 5 -8.96 4.61 4.54
N LEU A 6 -7.93 4.08 3.91
CA LEU A 6 -7.95 2.78 3.26
C LEU A 6 -6.66 2.03 3.63
N PHE A 7 -6.78 0.72 3.77
CA PHE A 7 -5.66 -0.19 4.03
C PHE A 7 -5.69 -1.32 3.01
N LYS A 8 -4.52 -1.93 2.77
CA LYS A 8 -4.39 -3.25 2.13
C LYS A 8 -3.58 -4.17 3.03
N ALA A 9 -3.83 -5.47 2.95
CA ALA A 9 -3.05 -6.50 3.63
C ALA A 9 -3.20 -7.84 2.92
N LYS A 10 -2.32 -8.80 3.19
CA LYS A 10 -2.42 -10.16 2.67
C LYS A 10 -3.34 -11.00 3.53
N ARG A 11 -4.28 -11.71 2.91
CA ARG A 11 -5.17 -12.66 3.59
C ARG A 11 -4.37 -13.85 4.09
N LEU A 12 -4.64 -14.30 5.32
CA LEU A 12 -4.00 -15.50 5.88
C LEU A 12 -4.40 -16.79 5.14
N SER A 13 -5.56 -16.79 4.46
CA SER A 13 -6.09 -17.97 3.78
C SER A 13 -5.34 -18.36 2.50
N ASP A 14 -4.85 -17.39 1.74
CA ASP A 14 -4.31 -17.61 0.39
C ASP A 14 -3.17 -16.66 0.00
N GLY A 15 -2.84 -15.68 0.87
CA GLY A 15 -1.78 -14.70 0.62
C GLY A 15 -2.14 -13.61 -0.38
N GLU A 16 -3.38 -13.59 -0.89
CA GLU A 16 -3.83 -12.56 -1.82
C GLU A 16 -4.08 -11.22 -1.12
N TRP A 17 -3.81 -10.12 -1.82
CA TRP A 17 -4.07 -8.79 -1.32
C TRP A 17 -5.57 -8.49 -1.22
N VAL A 18 -5.97 -7.84 -0.14
CA VAL A 18 -7.33 -7.32 0.04
C VAL A 18 -7.26 -5.88 0.53
N GLU A 19 -8.14 -5.03 -0.02
CA GLU A 19 -8.27 -3.61 0.35
C GLU A 19 -9.56 -3.35 1.11
N GLY A 20 -9.50 -2.46 2.09
CA GLY A 20 -10.68 -2.04 2.86
C GLY A 20 -10.33 -1.28 4.14
N ASN A 21 -11.28 -1.27 5.05
CA ASN A 21 -11.07 -0.72 6.39
C ASN A 21 -10.46 -1.78 7.29
N ILE A 22 -9.46 -1.41 8.08
CA ILE A 22 -8.86 -2.33 9.05
C ILE A 22 -9.68 -2.37 10.35
N VAL A 23 -9.84 -3.57 10.89
CA VAL A 23 -10.42 -3.82 12.20
C VAL A 23 -9.47 -4.70 12.98
N ASN A 24 -8.97 -4.21 14.11
CA ASN A 24 -8.15 -4.98 15.05
C ASN A 24 -9.02 -5.46 16.19
N VAL A 25 -9.07 -6.78 16.38
CA VAL A 25 -9.73 -7.41 17.52
C VAL A 25 -8.64 -7.79 18.52
N PRO A 26 -8.66 -7.22 19.74
CA PRO A 26 -7.60 -7.44 20.72
C PRO A 26 -7.55 -8.90 21.20
N ALA A 27 -6.38 -9.33 21.67
CA ALA A 27 -6.12 -10.72 22.09
C ALA A 27 -6.95 -11.19 23.30
N ASP A 28 -7.44 -10.25 24.09
CA ASP A 28 -8.31 -10.50 25.25
C ASP A 28 -9.81 -10.47 24.93
N ALA A 29 -10.17 -10.29 23.66
CA ALA A 29 -11.55 -10.37 23.22
C ALA A 29 -12.06 -11.82 23.25
N ASP A 30 -13.30 -12.00 23.66
CA ASP A 30 -13.95 -13.32 23.69
C ASP A 30 -14.23 -13.90 22.28
N PHE A 31 -13.96 -13.13 21.23
CA PHE A 31 -14.30 -13.48 19.86
C PHE A 31 -13.16 -13.13 18.90
N MET A 32 -12.63 -14.17 18.23
CA MET A 32 -11.71 -14.10 17.07
C MET A 32 -10.68 -12.95 17.13
N PRO A 33 -9.72 -12.98 18.07
CA PRO A 33 -8.66 -11.98 18.10
C PRO A 33 -7.83 -12.02 16.82
N GLY A 34 -7.45 -10.84 16.30
CA GLY A 34 -6.67 -10.74 15.05
C GLY A 34 -6.88 -9.43 14.31
N ALA A 35 -6.23 -9.32 13.17
CA ALA A 35 -6.41 -8.22 12.23
C ALA A 35 -7.31 -8.65 11.07
N TYR A 36 -8.24 -7.80 10.72
CA TYR A 36 -9.23 -8.07 9.66
C TYR A 36 -9.34 -6.88 8.73
N ILE A 37 -9.49 -7.15 7.43
CA ILE A 37 -9.90 -6.14 6.44
C ILE A 37 -11.37 -6.33 6.12
N LEU A 38 -12.11 -5.22 6.21
CA LEU A 38 -13.50 -5.11 5.79
C LEU A 38 -13.53 -4.42 4.42
N PRO A 39 -13.78 -5.15 3.31
CA PRO A 39 -13.86 -4.58 1.97
C PRO A 39 -15.04 -3.61 1.86
N ARG A 40 -15.06 -2.80 0.79
CA ARG A 40 -16.16 -1.86 0.52
C ARG A 40 -17.52 -2.55 0.33
N LEU A 41 -17.52 -3.76 -0.21
CA LEU A 41 -18.72 -4.56 -0.41
C LEU A 41 -18.85 -5.58 0.72
N VAL A 42 -19.68 -5.25 1.69
CA VAL A 42 -19.97 -6.11 2.83
C VAL A 42 -21.46 -6.49 2.87
N SER A 43 -21.73 -7.68 3.38
CA SER A 43 -23.09 -8.04 3.75
C SER A 43 -23.38 -7.50 5.15
N ALA A 44 -24.50 -6.80 5.31
CA ALA A 44 -24.95 -6.32 6.59
C ALA A 44 -26.35 -6.88 6.89
N ARG A 45 -26.54 -7.35 8.12
CA ARG A 45 -27.85 -7.78 8.64
C ARG A 45 -28.13 -7.07 9.96
N ALA A 46 -29.39 -6.65 10.13
CA ALA A 46 -29.85 -6.24 11.45
C ALA A 46 -29.81 -7.44 12.40
N ASP A 47 -29.32 -7.24 13.60
CA ASP A 47 -29.38 -8.22 14.70
C ASP A 47 -30.42 -7.77 15.72
N PRO A 48 -31.71 -8.21 15.60
CA PRO A 48 -32.79 -7.74 16.44
C PRO A 48 -32.58 -7.92 17.94
N PRO A 49 -31.97 -9.03 18.43
CA PRO A 49 -31.73 -9.22 19.85
C PRO A 49 -30.81 -8.18 20.47
N THR A 50 -29.74 -7.80 19.78
CA THR A 50 -28.74 -6.85 20.29
C THR A 50 -28.98 -5.41 19.86
N LYS A 51 -29.95 -5.17 18.94
CA LYS A 51 -30.17 -3.90 18.21
C LYS A 51 -28.92 -3.43 17.45
N GLY A 52 -28.00 -4.35 17.20
CA GLY A 52 -26.75 -4.14 16.46
C GLY A 52 -26.91 -4.42 14.97
N ILE A 53 -25.79 -4.41 14.29
CA ILE A 53 -25.65 -4.83 12.89
C ILE A 53 -24.61 -5.94 12.85
N MET A 54 -24.97 -7.07 12.28
CA MET A 54 -24.01 -8.12 11.93
C MET A 54 -23.40 -7.76 10.58
N LEU A 55 -22.06 -7.68 10.52
CA LEU A 55 -21.31 -7.49 9.30
C LEU A 55 -20.68 -8.82 8.91
N GLY A 56 -20.72 -9.16 7.63
CA GLY A 56 -20.05 -10.31 7.08
C GLY A 56 -19.10 -9.89 5.95
N GLY A 57 -18.18 -10.80 5.60
CA GLY A 57 -17.21 -10.55 4.52
C GLY A 57 -15.89 -9.94 4.99
N PHE A 58 -15.56 -10.08 6.27
CA PHE A 58 -14.22 -9.78 6.77
C PHE A 58 -13.23 -10.83 6.28
N PHE A 59 -12.04 -10.38 5.93
CA PHE A 59 -10.89 -11.23 5.67
C PHE A 59 -9.89 -11.09 6.80
N GLU A 60 -9.54 -12.23 7.41
CA GLU A 60 -8.42 -12.29 8.34
C GLU A 60 -7.12 -12.09 7.56
N VAL A 61 -6.26 -11.21 8.07
CA VAL A 61 -5.07 -10.78 7.36
C VAL A 61 -3.82 -10.91 8.23
N ASP A 62 -2.68 -11.04 7.57
CA ASP A 62 -1.39 -10.98 8.24
C ASP A 62 -1.11 -9.53 8.70
N PRO A 63 -1.07 -9.26 10.01
CA PRO A 63 -0.86 -7.91 10.52
C PRO A 63 0.49 -7.31 10.14
N SER A 64 1.49 -8.12 9.79
CA SER A 64 2.80 -7.66 9.36
C SER A 64 2.79 -7.07 7.94
N THR A 65 1.74 -7.36 7.16
CA THR A 65 1.56 -6.88 5.78
C THR A 65 0.59 -5.72 5.66
N VAL A 66 0.13 -5.16 6.77
CA VAL A 66 -0.84 -4.05 6.75
C VAL A 66 -0.17 -2.76 6.26
N CYS A 67 -0.66 -2.26 5.14
CA CYS A 67 -0.20 -1.04 4.48
C CYS A 67 -1.31 -0.01 4.42
N GLN A 68 -1.00 1.25 4.68
CA GLN A 68 -1.97 2.36 4.65
C GLN A 68 -1.88 3.11 3.32
N TYR A 69 -3.03 3.39 2.69
CA TYR A 69 -3.12 4.26 1.53
C TYR A 69 -2.72 5.70 1.87
N ILE A 70 -1.81 6.27 1.09
CA ILE A 70 -1.28 7.62 1.34
C ILE A 70 -2.11 8.75 0.73
N ASN A 71 -3.25 8.41 0.11
CA ASN A 71 -4.15 9.33 -0.61
C ASN A 71 -3.55 9.95 -1.88
N VAL A 72 -2.67 9.21 -2.53
CA VAL A 72 -2.09 9.55 -3.83
C VAL A 72 -2.11 8.30 -4.70
N ASP A 73 -2.38 8.48 -5.98
CA ASP A 73 -2.31 7.42 -6.99
C ASP A 73 -1.18 7.74 -7.97
N THR A 74 -0.48 6.71 -8.47
CA THR A 74 0.36 6.85 -9.67
C THR A 74 -0.52 7.07 -10.89
N ARG A 75 0.07 7.59 -11.94
CA ARG A 75 -0.60 7.79 -13.22
C ARG A 75 0.35 7.39 -14.33
N GLU A 76 0.28 6.12 -14.69
CA GLU A 76 1.12 5.54 -15.72
C GLU A 76 0.44 5.63 -17.08
N GLU A 77 1.20 6.05 -18.09
CA GLU A 77 0.73 6.10 -19.47
C GLU A 77 0.93 4.73 -20.13
N CYS A 78 -0.12 4.11 -20.61
CA CYS A 78 -0.06 2.85 -21.33
C CYS A 78 -0.70 2.96 -22.72
N CYS A 79 -0.51 1.95 -23.55
CA CYS A 79 -1.01 1.95 -24.94
C CYS A 79 -2.54 2.06 -25.06
N THR A 80 -3.28 1.79 -24.00
CA THR A 80 -4.76 1.87 -23.94
C THR A 80 -5.27 3.11 -23.23
N GLY A 81 -4.39 3.98 -22.71
CA GLY A 81 -4.73 5.18 -21.95
C GLY A 81 -3.84 5.37 -20.72
N PHE A 82 -4.45 5.65 -19.58
CA PHE A 82 -3.74 5.80 -18.32
C PHE A 82 -4.18 4.70 -17.35
N GLU A 83 -3.22 4.05 -16.72
CA GLU A 83 -3.44 3.22 -15.56
C GLU A 83 -3.13 4.00 -14.29
N SER A 84 -3.90 3.74 -13.24
CA SER A 84 -3.76 4.42 -11.95
C SER A 84 -3.70 3.38 -10.84
N HIS A 85 -2.61 3.39 -10.08
CA HIS A 85 -2.42 2.52 -8.94
C HIS A 85 -2.41 3.35 -7.66
N LYS A 86 -3.19 2.92 -6.68
CA LYS A 86 -3.14 3.52 -5.34
C LYS A 86 -1.80 3.22 -4.70
N ILE A 87 -1.18 4.23 -4.10
CA ILE A 87 0.09 4.10 -3.38
C ILE A 87 -0.18 3.84 -1.90
N PHE A 88 0.43 2.77 -1.39
CA PHE A 88 0.36 2.39 0.02
C PHE A 88 1.76 2.44 0.66
N THR A 89 1.83 2.54 1.97
CA THR A 89 3.08 2.31 2.70
C THR A 89 3.60 0.90 2.39
N GLY A 90 4.91 0.75 2.24
CA GLY A 90 5.54 -0.50 1.83
C GLY A 90 5.56 -0.78 0.32
N ASP A 91 4.92 0.08 -0.50
CA ASP A 91 5.06 -0.02 -1.94
C ASP A 91 6.43 0.47 -2.39
N MET A 92 7.00 -0.20 -3.38
CA MET A 92 8.21 0.21 -4.07
C MET A 92 7.83 1.06 -5.28
N LEU A 93 8.47 2.21 -5.40
CA LEU A 93 8.25 3.13 -6.51
C LEU A 93 9.55 3.36 -7.28
N GLY A 94 9.43 3.56 -8.57
CA GLY A 94 10.55 3.79 -9.49
C GLY A 94 10.23 4.84 -10.54
N GLU A 95 11.20 5.04 -11.44
CA GLU A 95 11.06 5.87 -12.63
C GLU A 95 11.81 5.24 -13.80
N TRP A 96 11.49 5.66 -15.01
CA TRP A 96 12.25 5.26 -16.19
C TRP A 96 13.65 5.84 -16.15
N GLY A 97 14.65 4.99 -16.39
CA GLY A 97 16.06 5.34 -16.49
C GLY A 97 16.78 4.47 -17.49
N GLU A 98 18.11 4.52 -17.47
CA GLU A 98 18.98 3.69 -18.28
C GLU A 98 19.91 2.88 -17.36
N ASP A 99 20.16 1.62 -17.71
CA ASP A 99 21.16 0.79 -17.04
C ASP A 99 22.60 1.16 -17.47
N GLU A 100 23.60 0.46 -16.92
CA GLU A 100 25.03 0.68 -17.25
C GLU A 100 25.36 0.42 -18.72
N ASP A 101 24.52 -0.35 -19.42
CA ASP A 101 24.68 -0.70 -20.83
C ASP A 101 23.88 0.25 -21.75
N GLY A 102 23.13 1.20 -21.20
CA GLY A 102 22.32 2.19 -21.92
C GLY A 102 20.96 1.66 -22.38
N ASN A 103 20.47 0.57 -21.80
CA ASN A 103 19.12 0.08 -22.06
C ASN A 103 18.10 0.77 -21.12
N GLU A 104 16.90 1.04 -21.64
CA GLU A 104 15.81 1.56 -20.82
C GLU A 104 15.40 0.53 -19.76
N CYS A 105 15.35 0.97 -18.51
CA CYS A 105 14.92 0.15 -17.39
C CYS A 105 14.13 0.97 -16.37
N ILE A 106 13.45 0.30 -15.44
CA ILE A 106 12.82 0.96 -14.30
C ILE A 106 13.81 0.96 -13.14
N CYS A 107 14.26 2.15 -12.75
CA CYS A 107 15.12 2.38 -11.61
C CYS A 107 14.26 2.53 -10.35
N ILE A 108 14.39 1.61 -9.39
CA ILE A 108 13.66 1.69 -8.10
C ILE A 108 14.25 2.85 -7.29
N LEU A 109 13.42 3.83 -6.97
CA LEU A 109 13.78 4.99 -6.17
C LEU A 109 13.70 4.71 -4.67
N GLY A 110 12.75 3.89 -4.22
CA GLY A 110 12.63 3.53 -2.82
C GLY A 110 11.27 2.97 -2.42
N ILE A 111 11.13 2.79 -1.12
CA ILE A 111 9.96 2.23 -0.45
C ILE A 111 9.17 3.36 0.22
N VAL A 112 7.87 3.39 0.04
CA VAL A 112 6.97 4.37 0.67
C VAL A 112 6.91 4.13 2.17
N THR A 113 7.39 5.07 2.95
CA THR A 113 7.46 4.99 4.41
C THR A 113 6.86 6.25 5.03
N TYR A 114 6.18 6.10 6.18
CA TYR A 114 5.74 7.25 6.98
C TYR A 114 6.84 7.67 7.95
N TRP A 115 7.32 8.91 7.81
CA TRP A 115 8.35 9.46 8.68
C TRP A 115 7.70 10.22 9.84
N GLU A 116 7.67 9.56 10.99
CA GLU A 116 6.96 10.06 12.18
C GLU A 116 7.48 11.42 12.67
N SER A 117 8.81 11.63 12.63
CA SER A 117 9.42 12.89 13.10
C SER A 117 8.98 14.12 12.31
N GLU A 118 8.61 13.93 11.04
CA GLU A 118 8.19 15.02 10.16
C GLU A 118 6.70 14.98 9.79
N GLY A 119 6.01 13.89 10.15
CA GLY A 119 4.58 13.72 9.88
C GLY A 119 4.24 13.63 8.40
N ARG A 120 5.15 13.11 7.57
CA ARG A 120 4.99 12.97 6.11
C ARG A 120 5.40 11.61 5.59
N TYR A 121 4.96 11.29 4.37
CA TYR A 121 5.43 10.13 3.63
C TYR A 121 6.68 10.48 2.83
N VAL A 122 7.64 9.55 2.78
CA VAL A 122 8.93 9.66 2.11
C VAL A 122 9.26 8.37 1.39
N LEU A 123 10.25 8.40 0.50
CA LEU A 123 10.86 7.20 -0.04
C LEU A 123 12.12 6.87 0.77
N THR A 124 12.23 5.64 1.23
CA THR A 124 13.40 5.13 1.96
C THR A 124 14.01 3.96 1.20
N ASP A 125 15.29 3.70 1.45
CA ASP A 125 15.90 2.44 1.04
C ASP A 125 15.39 1.26 1.91
N LYS A 126 15.88 0.06 1.64
CA LYS A 126 15.55 -1.16 2.39
C LYS A 126 15.97 -1.11 3.87
N ASP A 127 16.90 -0.24 4.23
CA ASP A 127 17.43 -0.08 5.58
C ASP A 127 16.69 1.04 6.33
N GLY A 128 15.68 1.66 5.70
CA GLY A 128 14.85 2.73 6.25
C GLY A 128 15.53 4.10 6.25
N LEU A 129 16.65 4.24 5.52
CA LEU A 129 17.30 5.53 5.33
C LEU A 129 16.60 6.28 4.21
N CYS A 130 16.35 7.57 4.40
CA CYS A 130 15.83 8.40 3.33
C CYS A 130 16.84 8.45 2.18
N ASN A 131 16.37 8.17 0.98
CA ASN A 131 17.14 8.41 -0.21
C ASN A 131 17.37 9.91 -0.36
N ASP A 132 18.57 10.32 -0.75
CA ASP A 132 19.00 11.72 -0.88
C ASP A 132 18.05 12.57 -1.75
N TRP A 133 17.27 11.92 -2.61
CA TRP A 133 16.21 12.52 -3.41
C TRP A 133 15.09 13.22 -2.62
N THR A 134 14.88 12.82 -1.37
CA THR A 134 13.86 13.45 -0.52
C THR A 134 14.44 14.54 0.38
N LEU A 135 15.75 14.59 0.56
CA LEU A 135 16.44 15.52 1.47
C LEU A 135 17.02 16.74 0.77
N GLU A 136 17.48 16.64 -0.48
CA GLU A 136 18.14 17.75 -1.17
C GLU A 136 17.19 18.76 -1.80
N ASP A 137 15.93 18.40 -2.02
CA ASP A 137 14.98 19.29 -2.67
C ASP A 137 13.82 19.66 -1.74
N GLU A 138 14.12 20.43 -0.68
CA GLU A 138 13.08 21.13 0.10
C GLU A 138 12.16 21.99 -0.81
N ALA A 139 12.59 22.25 -2.03
CA ALA A 139 11.89 23.07 -3.02
C ALA A 139 10.95 22.30 -3.93
N GLN A 140 11.09 20.96 -4.08
CA GLN A 140 10.21 20.18 -4.95
C GLN A 140 9.67 18.93 -4.22
N PRO A 141 8.39 18.94 -3.83
CA PRO A 141 7.76 17.75 -3.26
C PRO A 141 7.82 16.60 -4.27
N VAL A 142 8.04 15.37 -3.76
CA VAL A 142 8.00 14.14 -4.58
C VAL A 142 6.76 14.17 -5.48
N ASN A 143 6.98 14.04 -6.77
CA ASN A 143 5.88 14.04 -7.74
C ASN A 143 5.28 12.62 -7.85
N TRP A 144 4.70 12.15 -6.76
CA TRP A 144 4.12 10.82 -6.61
C TRP A 144 3.33 10.33 -7.84
N PRO A 145 2.48 11.16 -8.50
CA PRO A 145 1.72 10.71 -9.66
C PRO A 145 2.54 10.34 -10.88
N LYS A 146 3.82 10.73 -10.95
CA LYS A 146 4.72 10.39 -12.06
C LYS A 146 5.55 9.14 -11.81
N LEU A 147 5.53 8.62 -10.59
CA LEU A 147 6.29 7.44 -10.25
C LEU A 147 5.57 6.17 -10.71
N ILE A 148 6.35 5.14 -10.99
CA ILE A 148 5.90 3.83 -11.44
C ILE A 148 5.76 2.93 -10.21
N HIS A 149 4.64 2.21 -10.11
CA HIS A 149 4.43 1.22 -9.06
C HIS A 149 5.18 -0.07 -9.41
N CYS A 150 6.15 -0.44 -8.58
CA CYS A 150 7.04 -1.59 -8.79
C CYS A 150 6.72 -2.80 -7.89
N GLY A 151 5.56 -2.82 -7.25
CA GLY A 151 5.18 -3.88 -6.30
C GLY A 151 5.29 -3.45 -4.85
N SER A 152 5.29 -4.42 -3.93
CA SER A 152 5.37 -4.19 -2.48
C SER A 152 6.50 -5.02 -1.85
N ILE A 153 7.12 -4.50 -0.79
CA ILE A 153 8.12 -5.25 0.00
C ILE A 153 7.57 -6.57 0.55
N HIS A 154 6.26 -6.73 0.59
CA HIS A 154 5.59 -7.94 1.06
C HIS A 154 5.30 -8.96 -0.05
N ASP A 155 5.64 -8.69 -1.32
CA ASP A 155 5.37 -9.61 -2.43
C ASP A 155 6.36 -10.79 -2.54
N GLY A 156 7.39 -10.82 -1.67
CA GLY A 156 8.44 -11.83 -1.67
C GLY A 156 9.49 -11.55 -2.76
N GLU A 157 10.49 -12.45 -2.90
CA GLU A 157 11.56 -12.30 -3.88
C GLU A 157 11.12 -12.46 -5.36
N GLY A 158 9.80 -12.49 -5.62
CA GLY A 158 9.20 -12.62 -6.96
C GLY A 158 8.81 -11.31 -7.63
N GLY A 159 8.97 -10.17 -6.98
CA GLY A 159 8.72 -8.83 -7.55
C GLY A 159 9.88 -8.35 -8.45
N GLN A 160 10.37 -9.22 -9.34
CA GLN A 160 11.23 -8.79 -10.43
C GLN A 160 10.34 -8.21 -11.52
N CYS A 161 10.59 -6.94 -11.89
CA CYS A 161 10.11 -6.41 -13.15
C CYS A 161 10.44 -7.45 -14.24
N GLU A 162 9.42 -8.00 -14.90
CA GLU A 162 9.64 -8.86 -16.05
C GLU A 162 10.38 -8.05 -17.10
N GLU A 163 11.62 -8.46 -17.37
CA GLU A 163 12.37 -8.00 -18.53
C GLU A 163 11.54 -8.35 -19.78
N GLY A 164 10.96 -7.32 -20.40
CA GLY A 164 10.20 -7.39 -21.63
C GLY A 164 11.03 -6.97 -22.82
#